data_8a6e0780083c10b4455862fbf4a8d0c3
#
_entry.id   8a6e0780083c10b4455862fbf4a8d0c3
#
_cell.length_a   1.000
_cell.length_b   1.000
_cell.length_c   1.000
_cell.angle_alpha   90.00
_cell.angle_beta   90.00
_cell.angle_gamma   90.00
#
_symmetry.space_group_name_H-M   'P 1'
#
loop_
_entity.id
_entity.type
_entity.pdbx_description
1 polymer ?
#
loop_
_entity_poly.entity_id
_entity_poly.type
_entity_poly.pdbx_seq_one_letter_code
_entity_poly.pdbx_strand_id
1 'polypeptide(L)'
;MPLTKFLVYTPGDYFSQSCQTYNPFSGSLPRQPAIIPSPPLRNPIMTTNWHNGWWQGAVHCPSPNFSPRPAGETVSLVVLHNISLPPFEYGGSAIRDLFTNRINPQAHPFFPQLVDLRVSSHFLIERSGQVVQFVSGDDAAHHAGVSQYRGCSGCNTFSLGIELEGCDFEPFTEAQYQALIPLLHSMAAYYPIEAVTGHQHIAPGRKSDPGHFFDWPRLAAAGVVLAEGITD
;
A
#
# COMPACT_ATOMS: atom_id res chain seq x y z
N MET A 1 -22.97 14.07 16.95
CA MET A 1 -22.50 13.49 15.69
C MET A 1 -21.65 12.28 16.05
N PRO A 2 -21.89 11.07 15.57
CA PRO A 2 -21.14 9.90 16.00
C PRO A 2 -19.76 9.85 15.34
N LEU A 3 -18.72 9.86 16.17
CA LEU A 3 -17.29 9.77 15.84
C LEU A 3 -16.84 8.32 15.46
N THR A 4 -17.70 7.52 14.85
CA THR A 4 -17.55 6.07 14.81
C THR A 4 -17.13 5.53 13.44
N LYS A 5 -16.16 6.13 12.76
CA LYS A 5 -15.60 5.55 11.51
C LYS A 5 -14.08 5.45 11.46
N PHE A 6 -13.40 5.64 12.57
CA PHE A 6 -11.94 5.50 12.63
C PHE A 6 -11.57 4.15 13.23
N LEU A 7 -10.85 3.35 12.47
CA LEU A 7 -10.19 2.12 12.87
C LEU A 7 -11.03 1.15 13.74
N VAL A 8 -12.03 0.47 13.19
CA VAL A 8 -12.55 -0.74 13.82
C VAL A 8 -11.92 -1.94 13.14
N TYR A 9 -10.87 -2.46 13.75
CA TYR A 9 -10.31 -3.76 13.44
C TYR A 9 -10.98 -4.79 14.33
N THR A 10 -11.74 -5.71 13.76
CA THR A 10 -12.19 -6.93 14.45
C THR A 10 -11.23 -8.07 14.11
N PRO A 11 -10.63 -8.76 15.09
CA PRO A 11 -9.83 -9.95 14.84
C PRO A 11 -10.75 -11.13 14.53
N GLY A 12 -10.57 -11.73 13.38
CA GLY A 12 -11.21 -13.01 13.03
C GLY A 12 -11.68 -13.01 11.58
N ASP A 13 -10.93 -13.67 10.75
CA ASP A 13 -11.33 -14.54 9.64
C ASP A 13 -10.17 -14.66 8.64
N TYR A 14 -9.27 -15.59 8.95
CA TYR A 14 -8.31 -16.10 7.98
C TYR A 14 -8.95 -17.28 7.25
N PHE A 15 -9.49 -17.08 6.07
CA PHE A 15 -9.69 -18.15 5.10
C PHE A 15 -8.95 -17.79 3.82
N SER A 16 -7.88 -18.54 3.53
CA SER A 16 -7.16 -18.50 2.27
C SER A 16 -7.96 -19.27 1.21
N GLN A 17 -8.50 -18.56 0.24
CA GLN A 17 -8.78 -19.17 -1.06
C GLN A 17 -7.70 -18.72 -2.02
N SER A 18 -7.00 -19.68 -2.62
CA SER A 18 -5.98 -19.46 -3.64
C SER A 18 -6.55 -18.67 -4.82
N CYS A 19 -5.90 -17.58 -5.16
CA CYS A 19 -6.23 -16.75 -6.31
C CYS A 19 -5.90 -17.53 -7.59
N GLN A 20 -6.92 -18.07 -8.29
CA GLN A 20 -6.75 -18.62 -9.63
C GLN A 20 -6.74 -17.48 -10.64
N THR A 21 -5.69 -17.40 -11.45
CA THR A 21 -5.56 -16.42 -12.53
C THR A 21 -6.75 -16.55 -13.50
N TYR A 22 -7.57 -15.50 -13.57
CA TYR A 22 -8.65 -15.39 -14.54
C TYR A 22 -8.06 -15.09 -15.92
N ASN A 23 -8.24 -16.04 -16.87
CA ASN A 23 -7.87 -15.87 -18.27
C ASN A 23 -9.14 -15.65 -19.11
N PRO A 24 -9.44 -14.44 -19.62
CA PRO A 24 -10.69 -14.13 -20.32
C PRO A 24 -10.70 -14.47 -21.81
N PHE A 25 -9.71 -15.15 -22.38
CA PHE A 25 -9.66 -15.41 -23.82
C PHE A 25 -9.56 -16.90 -24.17
N SER A 26 -10.71 -17.59 -24.28
CA SER A 26 -10.87 -18.81 -25.05
C SER A 26 -11.67 -18.50 -26.32
N GLY A 27 -11.02 -17.94 -27.32
CA GLY A 27 -11.54 -17.74 -28.66
C GLY A 27 -10.40 -17.89 -29.66
N SER A 28 -10.40 -18.99 -30.41
CA SER A 28 -9.42 -19.29 -31.44
C SER A 28 -9.63 -18.41 -32.67
N LEU A 29 -8.68 -17.51 -32.92
CA LEU A 29 -8.51 -16.78 -34.19
C LEU A 29 -7.35 -17.41 -35.01
N PRO A 30 -7.40 -17.36 -36.35
CA PRO A 30 -6.40 -18.03 -37.22
C PRO A 30 -5.03 -17.36 -37.11
N ARG A 31 -3.99 -18.22 -37.12
CA ARG A 31 -2.58 -17.83 -37.00
C ARG A 31 -2.11 -16.99 -38.18
N GLN A 32 -1.69 -15.77 -37.92
CA GLN A 32 -0.78 -15.02 -38.79
C GLN A 32 0.67 -15.43 -38.51
N PRO A 33 1.60 -15.41 -39.51
CA PRO A 33 2.98 -15.77 -39.30
C PRO A 33 3.67 -14.82 -38.34
N ALA A 34 4.39 -15.38 -37.37
CA ALA A 34 5.06 -14.66 -36.31
C ALA A 34 6.17 -13.75 -36.88
N ILE A 35 6.03 -12.46 -36.72
CA ILE A 35 7.16 -11.51 -36.75
C ILE A 35 7.90 -11.71 -35.42
N ILE A 36 9.12 -12.27 -35.47
CA ILE A 36 9.98 -12.38 -34.30
C ILE A 36 10.42 -10.96 -33.92
N PRO A 37 9.94 -10.38 -32.80
CA PRO A 37 10.44 -9.09 -32.36
C PRO A 37 11.90 -9.28 -31.89
N SER A 38 12.78 -8.38 -32.33
CA SER A 38 14.14 -8.27 -31.78
C SER A 38 14.06 -8.14 -30.27
N PRO A 39 14.98 -8.79 -29.51
CA PRO A 39 14.97 -8.68 -28.07
C PRO A 39 15.10 -7.20 -27.67
N PRO A 40 14.33 -6.71 -26.71
CA PRO A 40 14.46 -5.35 -26.24
C PRO A 40 15.91 -5.13 -25.79
N LEU A 41 16.49 -4.01 -26.22
CA LEU A 41 17.79 -3.54 -25.75
C LEU A 41 17.71 -3.55 -24.21
N ARG A 42 18.53 -4.38 -23.57
CA ARG A 42 18.68 -4.38 -22.12
C ARG A 42 19.15 -2.98 -21.73
N ASN A 43 18.26 -2.19 -21.16
CA ASN A 43 18.65 -0.98 -20.47
C ASN A 43 19.74 -1.32 -19.45
N PRO A 44 20.73 -0.44 -19.23
CA PRO A 44 21.76 -0.67 -18.22
C PRO A 44 21.07 -1.02 -16.91
N ILE A 45 21.57 -2.07 -16.25
CA ILE A 45 21.10 -2.57 -14.94
C ILE A 45 20.93 -1.34 -14.03
N MET A 46 19.70 -0.87 -13.89
CA MET A 46 19.35 -0.01 -12.77
C MET A 46 19.56 -0.91 -11.56
N THR A 47 20.64 -0.69 -10.82
CA THR A 47 20.81 -1.30 -9.51
C THR A 47 19.56 -0.93 -8.73
N THR A 48 18.65 -1.88 -8.58
CA THR A 48 17.45 -1.66 -7.79
C THR A 48 17.95 -1.36 -6.38
N ASN A 49 17.64 -0.18 -5.86
CA ASN A 49 18.01 0.22 -4.49
C ASN A 49 17.22 -0.61 -3.44
N TRP A 50 16.98 -1.90 -3.74
CA TRP A 50 16.28 -2.84 -2.89
C TRP A 50 17.20 -3.98 -2.47
N HIS A 51 17.10 -4.38 -1.21
CA HIS A 51 17.81 -5.54 -0.68
C HIS A 51 16.88 -6.31 0.25
N ASN A 52 16.55 -7.58 -0.10
CA ASN A 52 15.63 -8.43 0.66
C ASN A 52 14.31 -7.71 1.03
N GLY A 53 13.67 -7.08 0.05
CA GLY A 53 12.42 -6.34 0.25
C GLY A 53 12.56 -5.00 1.00
N TRP A 54 13.80 -4.57 1.33
CA TRP A 54 14.05 -3.26 1.95
C TRP A 54 14.58 -2.26 0.93
N TRP A 55 13.90 -1.10 0.84
CA TRP A 55 14.30 -0.02 -0.06
C TRP A 55 15.33 0.90 0.62
N GLN A 56 16.47 1.12 -0.05
CA GLN A 56 17.57 1.92 0.49
C GLN A 56 17.25 3.43 0.56
N GLY A 57 16.18 3.88 -0.11
CA GLY A 57 15.72 5.27 -0.08
C GLY A 57 14.87 5.62 1.15
N ALA A 58 14.56 4.66 2.02
CA ALA A 58 13.76 4.86 3.22
C ALA A 58 14.57 4.84 4.50
N VAL A 59 14.09 5.50 5.53
CA VAL A 59 14.50 5.26 6.92
C VAL A 59 13.87 3.95 7.38
N HIS A 60 14.66 2.99 7.85
CA HIS A 60 14.13 1.71 8.31
C HIS A 60 13.74 1.77 9.79
N CYS A 61 12.49 1.40 10.09
CA CYS A 61 11.92 1.32 11.44
C CYS A 61 11.12 0.00 11.58
N PRO A 62 11.79 -1.17 11.75
CA PRO A 62 11.15 -2.46 11.65
C PRO A 62 9.97 -2.66 12.61
N SER A 63 8.83 -3.08 12.08
CA SER A 63 7.62 -3.45 12.80
C SER A 63 7.61 -4.95 13.08
N PRO A 64 7.13 -5.40 14.25
CA PRO A 64 6.86 -6.82 14.50
C PRO A 64 5.50 -7.29 13.91
N ASN A 65 4.69 -6.38 13.37
CA ASN A 65 3.31 -6.65 12.93
C ASN A 65 3.28 -7.02 11.44
N PHE A 66 3.72 -8.22 11.11
CA PHE A 66 3.67 -8.76 9.75
C PHE A 66 3.48 -10.28 9.78
N SER A 67 3.19 -10.85 8.63
CA SER A 67 3.12 -12.30 8.42
C SER A 67 3.94 -12.68 7.19
N PRO A 68 4.48 -13.90 7.10
CA PRO A 68 5.04 -14.38 5.85
C PRO A 68 3.96 -14.42 4.78
N ARG A 69 4.31 -14.11 3.53
CA ARG A 69 3.38 -14.29 2.41
C ARG A 69 3.14 -15.78 2.16
N PRO A 70 1.93 -16.19 1.73
CA PRO A 70 1.67 -17.56 1.29
C PRO A 70 2.65 -17.99 0.21
N ALA A 71 3.03 -19.26 0.20
CA ALA A 71 3.95 -19.78 -0.79
C ALA A 71 3.38 -19.64 -2.22
N GLY A 72 4.17 -19.03 -3.12
CA GLY A 72 3.77 -18.74 -4.49
C GLY A 72 2.95 -17.46 -4.67
N GLU A 73 2.65 -16.74 -3.60
CA GLU A 73 1.96 -15.45 -3.69
C GLU A 73 2.88 -14.38 -4.30
N THR A 74 2.31 -13.58 -5.20
CA THR A 74 3.04 -12.55 -5.93
C THR A 74 2.57 -11.15 -5.49
N VAL A 75 3.51 -10.27 -5.18
CA VAL A 75 3.21 -8.87 -4.89
C VAL A 75 2.85 -8.17 -6.19
N SER A 76 1.56 -7.90 -6.39
CA SER A 76 1.03 -7.34 -7.64
C SER A 76 0.24 -6.03 -7.46
N LEU A 77 -0.02 -5.63 -6.22
CA LEU A 77 -0.86 -4.47 -5.92
C LEU A 77 -0.14 -3.51 -4.96
N VAL A 78 -0.33 -2.20 -5.14
CA VAL A 78 -0.03 -1.19 -4.13
C VAL A 78 -1.32 -0.59 -3.62
N VAL A 79 -1.48 -0.49 -2.31
CA VAL A 79 -2.63 0.12 -1.64
C VAL A 79 -2.21 1.39 -0.93
N LEU A 80 -2.83 2.50 -1.29
CA LEU A 80 -2.59 3.80 -0.66
C LEU A 80 -3.60 4.04 0.46
N HIS A 81 -3.09 4.57 1.56
CA HIS A 81 -3.81 4.91 2.78
C HIS A 81 -3.53 6.35 3.19
N ASN A 82 -4.29 6.83 4.17
CA ASN A 82 -3.88 7.96 4.97
C ASN A 82 -3.93 7.63 6.46
N ILE A 83 -3.07 8.27 7.22
CA ILE A 83 -3.01 8.15 8.68
C ILE A 83 -2.62 9.46 9.31
N SER A 84 -3.32 9.85 10.38
CA SER A 84 -2.89 10.89 11.31
C SER A 84 -3.01 10.38 12.74
N LEU A 85 -2.01 10.68 13.57
CA LEU A 85 -2.03 10.19 14.94
C LEU A 85 -1.30 11.15 15.91
N PRO A 86 -2.04 11.80 16.85
CA PRO A 86 -3.50 11.74 17.04
C PRO A 86 -4.30 12.16 15.80
N PRO A 87 -5.61 11.87 15.73
CA PRO A 87 -6.43 12.28 14.58
C PRO A 87 -6.29 13.76 14.27
N PHE A 88 -5.97 14.08 12.99
CA PHE A 88 -5.75 15.44 12.46
C PHE A 88 -4.51 16.16 12.99
N GLU A 89 -3.64 15.47 13.71
CA GLU A 89 -2.34 16.00 14.12
C GLU A 89 -1.23 15.28 13.33
N TYR A 90 -0.19 16.04 12.97
CA TYR A 90 0.89 15.55 12.11
C TYR A 90 2.25 15.74 12.77
N GLY A 91 3.19 14.89 12.33
CA GLY A 91 4.53 14.88 12.89
C GLY A 91 4.66 14.04 14.16
N GLY A 92 5.82 14.07 14.77
CA GLY A 92 6.10 13.28 15.97
C GLY A 92 6.34 11.80 15.68
N SER A 93 6.22 10.95 16.73
CA SER A 93 6.55 9.53 16.65
C SER A 93 5.33 8.61 16.69
N ALA A 94 4.13 9.14 16.92
CA ALA A 94 2.96 8.34 17.28
C ALA A 94 2.60 7.26 16.24
N ILE A 95 2.72 7.56 14.94
CA ILE A 95 2.46 6.57 13.87
C ILE A 95 3.53 5.45 13.91
N ARG A 96 4.80 5.84 14.07
CA ARG A 96 5.91 4.88 14.22
C ARG A 96 5.76 4.03 15.48
N ASP A 97 5.33 4.65 16.58
CA ASP A 97 5.09 3.97 17.85
C ASP A 97 3.91 3.00 17.77
N LEU A 98 2.84 3.35 17.05
CA LEU A 98 1.72 2.44 16.75
C LEU A 98 2.22 1.20 16.00
N PHE A 99 2.92 1.39 14.87
CA PHE A 99 3.36 0.29 14.01
C PHE A 99 4.45 -0.58 14.66
N THR A 100 5.10 -0.09 15.70
CA THR A 100 6.12 -0.85 16.45
C THR A 100 5.66 -1.28 17.85
N ASN A 101 4.35 -1.18 18.16
CA ASN A 101 3.73 -1.55 19.44
C ASN A 101 4.31 -0.80 20.65
N ARG A 102 4.72 0.47 20.47
CA ARG A 102 5.31 1.32 21.49
C ARG A 102 4.43 2.51 21.88
N ILE A 103 3.18 2.53 21.42
CA ILE A 103 2.27 3.65 21.72
C ILE A 103 2.14 3.83 23.24
N ASN A 104 2.36 5.07 23.72
CA ASN A 104 2.15 5.40 25.12
C ASN A 104 0.69 5.82 25.34
N PRO A 105 -0.13 5.01 26.04
CA PRO A 105 -1.55 5.31 26.23
C PRO A 105 -1.81 6.58 27.03
N GLN A 106 -0.81 7.09 27.77
CA GLN A 106 -0.94 8.29 28.60
C GLN A 106 -0.57 9.58 27.84
N ALA A 107 0.01 9.46 26.66
CA ALA A 107 0.48 10.63 25.90
C ALA A 107 -0.66 11.42 25.24
N HIS A 108 -1.79 10.78 24.94
CA HIS A 108 -2.95 11.44 24.36
C HIS A 108 -4.25 10.67 24.69
N PRO A 109 -5.40 11.31 24.92
CA PRO A 109 -6.68 10.64 25.25
C PRO A 109 -7.18 9.64 24.22
N PHE A 110 -6.74 9.77 22.95
CA PHE A 110 -7.07 8.83 21.87
C PHE A 110 -6.26 7.52 21.93
N PHE A 111 -5.08 7.50 22.56
CA PHE A 111 -4.14 6.38 22.45
C PHE A 111 -4.50 5.12 23.22
N PRO A 112 -5.25 5.14 24.36
CA PRO A 112 -5.61 3.91 25.07
C PRO A 112 -6.28 2.84 24.19
N GLN A 113 -7.10 3.24 23.21
CA GLN A 113 -7.79 2.33 22.30
C GLN A 113 -6.88 1.68 21.25
N LEU A 114 -5.63 2.15 21.12
CA LEU A 114 -4.67 1.68 20.12
C LEU A 114 -3.68 0.65 20.66
N VAL A 115 -3.56 0.51 21.97
CA VAL A 115 -2.48 -0.27 22.64
C VAL A 115 -2.47 -1.74 22.21
N ASP A 116 -3.65 -2.32 21.97
CA ASP A 116 -3.80 -3.71 21.60
C ASP A 116 -3.84 -3.95 20.07
N LEU A 117 -3.78 -2.87 19.27
CA LEU A 117 -3.74 -3.00 17.83
C LEU A 117 -2.38 -3.55 17.37
N ARG A 118 -2.44 -4.51 16.46
CA ARG A 118 -1.27 -5.13 15.83
C ARG A 118 -1.32 -4.88 14.33
N VAL A 119 -1.20 -3.61 13.97
CA VAL A 119 -1.25 -3.09 12.60
C VAL A 119 0.11 -2.57 12.17
N SER A 120 0.32 -2.51 10.88
CA SER A 120 1.50 -1.92 10.26
C SER A 120 1.18 -1.53 8.82
N SER A 121 2.11 -0.83 8.16
CA SER A 121 2.17 -0.69 6.72
C SER A 121 3.59 -0.97 6.26
N HIS A 122 3.80 -1.19 4.96
CA HIS A 122 5.17 -1.33 4.47
C HIS A 122 5.89 0.02 4.54
N PHE A 123 5.20 1.09 4.14
CA PHE A 123 5.77 2.44 4.10
C PHE A 123 4.86 3.47 4.76
N LEU A 124 5.49 4.51 5.29
CA LEU A 124 4.87 5.78 5.66
C LEU A 124 5.61 6.89 4.91
N ILE A 125 4.86 7.83 4.34
CA ILE A 125 5.38 9.07 3.80
C ILE A 125 4.86 10.20 4.68
N GLU A 126 5.75 10.77 5.48
CA GLU A 126 5.43 11.90 6.37
C GLU A 126 5.13 13.16 5.57
N ARG A 127 4.50 14.16 6.19
CA ARG A 127 4.18 15.46 5.55
C ARG A 127 5.41 16.16 4.95
N SER A 128 6.58 15.90 5.50
CA SER A 128 7.87 16.39 5.01
C SER A 128 8.35 15.71 3.72
N GLY A 129 7.72 14.61 3.31
CA GLY A 129 8.20 13.72 2.25
C GLY A 129 9.19 12.67 2.74
N GLN A 130 9.53 12.61 4.03
CA GLN A 130 10.38 11.54 4.54
C GLN A 130 9.68 10.19 4.39
N VAL A 131 10.37 9.23 3.79
CA VAL A 131 9.88 7.86 3.63
C VAL A 131 10.44 7.00 4.75
N VAL A 132 9.57 6.28 5.44
CA VAL A 132 9.90 5.30 6.48
C VAL A 132 9.40 3.94 6.05
N GLN A 133 10.23 2.90 6.15
CA GLN A 133 9.83 1.52 5.88
C GLN A 133 9.78 0.71 7.17
N PHE A 134 8.67 -0.02 7.38
CA PHE A 134 8.42 -0.80 8.58
C PHE A 134 8.46 -2.31 8.35
N VAL A 135 8.09 -2.77 7.17
CA VAL A 135 8.00 -4.19 6.82
C VAL A 135 8.71 -4.41 5.49
N SER A 136 9.46 -5.51 5.39
CA SER A 136 10.02 -5.96 4.11
C SER A 136 8.89 -6.13 3.09
N GLY A 137 9.07 -5.70 1.85
CA GLY A 137 8.10 -5.97 0.80
C GLY A 137 7.91 -7.46 0.49
N ASP A 138 8.85 -8.31 0.92
CA ASP A 138 8.76 -9.77 0.79
C ASP A 138 7.83 -10.40 1.84
N ASP A 139 7.45 -9.65 2.90
CA ASP A 139 6.48 -10.04 3.92
C ASP A 139 5.16 -9.29 3.72
N ALA A 140 4.10 -9.74 4.40
CA ALA A 140 2.77 -9.13 4.37
C ALA A 140 2.56 -8.22 5.59
N ALA A 141 2.60 -6.91 5.41
CA ALA A 141 2.21 -5.95 6.44
C ALA A 141 0.69 -6.02 6.72
N HIS A 142 0.28 -5.63 7.92
CA HIS A 142 -1.12 -5.68 8.35
C HIS A 142 -1.80 -4.31 8.15
N HIS A 143 -2.13 -3.95 6.87
CA HIS A 143 -2.67 -2.63 6.51
C HIS A 143 -4.09 -2.65 5.92
N ALA A 144 -4.49 -3.70 5.19
CA ALA A 144 -5.72 -3.70 4.41
C ALA A 144 -6.94 -4.28 5.16
N GLY A 145 -6.71 -5.10 6.20
CA GLY A 145 -7.78 -5.76 6.95
C GLY A 145 -8.69 -6.61 6.05
N VAL A 146 -9.99 -6.62 6.33
CA VAL A 146 -10.98 -7.27 5.45
C VAL A 146 -11.09 -6.46 4.16
N SER A 147 -10.63 -7.04 3.07
CA SER A 147 -10.46 -6.37 1.78
C SER A 147 -10.54 -7.36 0.63
N GLN A 148 -10.87 -6.84 -0.55
CA GLN A 148 -10.96 -7.64 -1.78
C GLN A 148 -10.52 -6.80 -2.99
N TYR A 149 -9.77 -7.42 -3.90
CA TYR A 149 -9.41 -6.85 -5.19
C TYR A 149 -9.55 -7.89 -6.30
N ARG A 150 -10.30 -7.56 -7.37
CA ARG A 150 -10.56 -8.47 -8.52
C ARG A 150 -11.01 -9.88 -8.10
N GLY A 151 -11.84 -9.99 -7.07
CA GLY A 151 -12.34 -11.27 -6.56
C GLY A 151 -11.42 -11.98 -5.57
N CYS A 152 -10.19 -11.50 -5.37
CA CYS A 152 -9.24 -12.06 -4.39
C CYS A 152 -9.38 -11.33 -3.05
N SER A 153 -9.66 -12.06 -1.99
CA SER A 153 -9.77 -11.55 -0.62
C SER A 153 -8.41 -11.49 0.08
N GLY A 154 -8.29 -10.67 1.13
CA GLY A 154 -7.09 -10.63 1.98
C GLY A 154 -5.93 -9.91 1.29
N CYS A 155 -6.14 -8.67 0.81
CA CYS A 155 -5.15 -7.92 0.03
C CYS A 155 -3.78 -7.76 0.71
N ASN A 156 -3.65 -7.94 2.04
CA ASN A 156 -2.35 -7.94 2.71
C ASN A 156 -1.37 -8.94 2.08
N THR A 157 -1.86 -10.09 1.59
CA THR A 157 -0.99 -11.19 1.11
C THR A 157 -0.31 -10.89 -0.21
N PHE A 158 -0.93 -10.07 -1.08
CA PHE A 158 -0.43 -9.77 -2.43
C PHE A 158 -0.23 -8.28 -2.70
N SER A 159 -0.28 -7.43 -1.66
CA SER A 159 -0.07 -6.00 -1.83
C SER A 159 1.06 -5.43 -0.98
N LEU A 160 1.49 -4.21 -1.35
CA LEU A 160 2.28 -3.31 -0.53
C LEU A 160 1.39 -2.15 -0.06
N GLY A 161 1.39 -1.85 1.23
CA GLY A 161 0.69 -0.69 1.79
C GLY A 161 1.60 0.52 1.90
N ILE A 162 1.10 1.69 1.52
CA ILE A 162 1.76 2.98 1.74
C ILE A 162 0.78 3.88 2.49
N GLU A 163 1.15 4.28 3.68
CA GLU A 163 0.45 5.31 4.44
C GLU A 163 1.02 6.70 4.07
N LEU A 164 0.15 7.64 3.75
CA LEU A 164 0.51 9.05 3.69
C LEU A 164 0.05 9.73 4.99
N GLU A 165 0.96 10.39 5.69
CA GLU A 165 0.56 11.18 6.85
C GLU A 165 -0.40 12.28 6.41
N GLY A 166 -1.66 12.19 6.86
CA GLY A 166 -2.75 13.04 6.38
C GLY A 166 -4.10 12.58 6.87
N CYS A 167 -5.15 13.10 6.26
CA CYS A 167 -6.54 12.72 6.53
C CYS A 167 -7.41 12.92 5.29
N ASP A 168 -8.69 12.50 5.36
CA ASP A 168 -9.65 12.62 4.27
C ASP A 168 -10.07 14.07 3.95
N PHE A 169 -9.70 15.05 4.78
CA PHE A 169 -10.31 16.39 4.78
C PHE A 169 -9.36 17.51 4.31
N GLU A 170 -8.13 17.17 3.93
CA GLU A 170 -7.16 18.13 3.43
C GLU A 170 -6.19 17.52 2.43
N PRO A 171 -5.60 18.36 1.54
CA PRO A 171 -4.64 17.88 0.54
C PRO A 171 -3.35 17.35 1.17
N PHE A 172 -2.74 16.38 0.48
CA PHE A 172 -1.38 15.96 0.74
C PHE A 172 -0.38 17.01 0.24
N THR A 173 0.81 17.02 0.82
CA THR A 173 1.83 18.02 0.48
C THR A 173 2.52 17.69 -0.84
N GLU A 174 3.10 18.72 -1.45
CA GLU A 174 3.96 18.55 -2.64
C GLU A 174 5.13 17.60 -2.35
N ALA A 175 5.75 17.71 -1.16
CA ALA A 175 6.84 16.84 -0.74
C ALA A 175 6.43 15.36 -0.66
N GLN A 176 5.18 15.06 -0.25
CA GLN A 176 4.67 13.69 -0.24
C GLN A 176 4.55 13.12 -1.65
N TYR A 177 4.03 13.87 -2.62
CA TYR A 177 3.96 13.38 -4.02
C TYR A 177 5.34 13.24 -4.66
N GLN A 178 6.28 14.14 -4.34
CA GLN A 178 7.67 14.05 -4.80
C GLN A 178 8.38 12.81 -4.24
N ALA A 179 7.98 12.31 -3.09
CA ALA A 179 8.49 11.07 -2.51
C ALA A 179 7.72 9.83 -3.02
N LEU A 180 6.39 9.93 -3.14
CA LEU A 180 5.50 8.82 -3.51
C LEU A 180 5.77 8.32 -4.94
N ILE A 181 5.83 9.22 -5.91
CA ILE A 181 5.95 8.84 -7.33
C ILE A 181 7.24 8.04 -7.61
N PRO A 182 8.43 8.48 -7.17
CA PRO A 182 9.66 7.68 -7.32
C PRO A 182 9.61 6.35 -6.56
N LEU A 183 8.97 6.30 -5.37
CA LEU A 183 8.80 5.07 -4.62
C LEU A 183 7.94 4.07 -5.41
N LEU A 184 6.79 4.50 -5.98
CA LEU A 184 5.93 3.65 -6.80
C LEU A 184 6.66 3.10 -8.04
N HIS A 185 7.43 3.94 -8.74
CA HIS A 185 8.25 3.49 -9.87
C HIS A 185 9.32 2.48 -9.43
N SER A 186 9.95 2.70 -8.28
CA SER A 186 10.94 1.78 -7.72
C SER A 186 10.31 0.43 -7.33
N MET A 187 9.09 0.44 -6.77
CA MET A 187 8.31 -0.78 -6.49
C MET A 187 7.98 -1.54 -7.78
N ALA A 188 7.48 -0.85 -8.80
CA ALA A 188 7.14 -1.47 -10.09
C ALA A 188 8.37 -2.00 -10.85
N ALA A 189 9.56 -1.46 -10.57
CA ALA A 189 10.81 -1.99 -11.14
C ALA A 189 11.32 -3.24 -10.40
N TYR A 190 10.93 -3.44 -9.13
CA TYR A 190 11.40 -4.54 -8.29
C TYR A 190 10.37 -5.67 -8.15
N TYR A 191 9.09 -5.35 -8.01
CA TYR A 191 7.97 -6.28 -7.95
C TYR A 191 7.11 -6.19 -9.22
N PRO A 192 6.42 -7.26 -9.63
CA PRO A 192 5.48 -7.24 -10.77
C PRO A 192 4.18 -6.52 -10.41
N ILE A 193 4.26 -5.23 -10.05
CA ILE A 193 3.10 -4.43 -9.70
C ILE A 193 2.22 -4.21 -10.93
N GLU A 194 0.97 -4.65 -10.85
CA GLU A 194 -0.04 -4.51 -11.91
C GLU A 194 -0.84 -3.21 -11.76
N ALA A 195 -1.07 -2.76 -10.51
CA ALA A 195 -1.86 -1.57 -10.25
C ALA A 195 -1.57 -0.91 -8.90
N VAL A 196 -1.91 0.37 -8.82
CA VAL A 196 -2.00 1.16 -7.58
C VAL A 196 -3.46 1.49 -7.33
N THR A 197 -3.92 1.33 -6.09
CA THR A 197 -5.31 1.57 -5.67
C THR A 197 -5.37 2.25 -4.30
N GLY A 198 -6.55 2.70 -3.89
CA GLY A 198 -6.82 3.19 -2.54
C GLY A 198 -7.50 2.14 -1.66
N HIS A 199 -7.35 2.25 -0.35
CA HIS A 199 -8.03 1.38 0.60
C HIS A 199 -9.56 1.41 0.43
N GLN A 200 -10.12 2.59 0.12
CA GLN A 200 -11.55 2.77 -0.18
C GLN A 200 -12.05 1.87 -1.31
N HIS A 201 -11.20 1.54 -2.29
CA HIS A 201 -11.60 0.74 -3.46
C HIS A 201 -11.57 -0.77 -3.18
N ILE A 202 -10.72 -1.22 -2.25
CA ILE A 202 -10.61 -2.63 -1.84
C ILE A 202 -11.44 -2.98 -0.61
N ALA A 203 -12.01 -1.97 0.06
CA ALA A 203 -12.86 -2.12 1.24
C ALA A 203 -14.03 -1.10 1.21
N PRO A 204 -14.84 -1.07 0.12
CA PRO A 204 -15.89 -0.07 -0.07
C PRO A 204 -16.91 -0.09 1.06
N GLY A 205 -17.38 1.09 1.46
CA GLY A 205 -18.32 1.26 2.58
C GLY A 205 -17.70 1.10 3.97
N ARG A 206 -16.51 0.51 4.09
CA ARG A 206 -15.76 0.35 5.35
C ARG A 206 -14.65 1.38 5.49
N LYS A 207 -14.01 1.75 4.38
CA LYS A 207 -12.85 2.65 4.33
C LYS A 207 -13.07 3.79 3.34
N SER A 208 -12.44 4.92 3.63
CA SER A 208 -12.49 6.15 2.82
C SER A 208 -11.10 6.61 2.36
N ASP A 209 -10.04 6.09 2.98
CA ASP A 209 -8.66 6.46 2.70
C ASP A 209 -8.16 5.97 1.32
N PRO A 210 -7.30 6.70 0.62
CA PRO A 210 -6.63 7.95 1.01
C PRO A 210 -7.51 9.20 0.94
N GLY A 211 -8.80 9.08 0.61
CA GLY A 211 -9.76 10.18 0.61
C GLY A 211 -9.81 10.97 -0.71
N HIS A 212 -10.81 11.85 -0.82
CA HIS A 212 -11.10 12.58 -2.06
C HIS A 212 -10.13 13.74 -2.37
N PHE A 213 -9.28 14.13 -1.43
CA PHE A 213 -8.21 15.11 -1.67
C PHE A 213 -6.94 14.49 -2.25
N PHE A 214 -6.91 13.16 -2.44
CA PHE A 214 -5.77 12.51 -3.07
C PHE A 214 -5.80 12.74 -4.59
N ASP A 215 -4.69 13.24 -5.13
CA ASP A 215 -4.55 13.62 -6.54
C ASP A 215 -4.18 12.39 -7.42
N TRP A 216 -5.18 11.57 -7.73
CA TRP A 216 -5.03 10.42 -8.63
C TRP A 216 -4.59 10.80 -10.05
N PRO A 217 -5.12 11.89 -10.68
CA PRO A 217 -4.65 12.36 -11.98
C PRO A 217 -3.16 12.63 -12.03
N ARG A 218 -2.58 13.11 -10.94
CA ARG A 218 -1.15 13.37 -10.84
C ARG A 218 -0.32 12.08 -10.95
N LEU A 219 -0.77 10.99 -10.33
CA LEU A 219 -0.11 9.69 -10.45
C LEU A 219 -0.21 9.14 -11.87
N ALA A 220 -1.39 9.24 -12.49
CA ALA A 220 -1.61 8.84 -13.87
C ALA A 220 -0.71 9.62 -14.84
N ALA A 221 -0.62 10.94 -14.67
CA ALA A 221 0.26 11.80 -15.46
C ALA A 221 1.76 11.47 -15.30
N ALA A 222 2.13 10.91 -14.14
CA ALA A 222 3.48 10.41 -13.88
C ALA A 222 3.73 8.99 -14.43
N GLY A 223 2.77 8.38 -15.11
CA GLY A 223 2.89 7.04 -15.70
C GLY A 223 2.71 5.89 -14.71
N VAL A 224 2.13 6.14 -13.53
CA VAL A 224 1.75 5.10 -12.57
C VAL A 224 0.51 4.37 -13.09
N VAL A 225 0.53 3.05 -13.13
CA VAL A 225 -0.62 2.24 -13.52
C VAL A 225 -1.62 2.21 -12.37
N LEU A 226 -2.79 2.82 -12.57
CA LEU A 226 -3.88 2.83 -11.60
C LEU A 226 -4.84 1.66 -11.83
N ALA A 227 -5.51 1.19 -10.76
CA ALA A 227 -6.59 0.22 -10.88
C ALA A 227 -7.77 0.80 -11.67
N GLU A 228 -8.56 -0.07 -12.32
CA GLU A 228 -9.70 0.35 -13.14
C GLU A 228 -10.70 1.18 -12.31
N GLY A 229 -11.22 2.26 -12.89
CA GLY A 229 -12.22 3.13 -12.27
C GLY A 229 -11.68 4.20 -11.31
N ILE A 230 -10.34 4.40 -11.24
CA ILE A 230 -9.72 5.41 -10.37
C ILE A 230 -9.43 6.75 -11.08
N THR A 231 -9.73 6.89 -12.34
CA THR A 231 -9.32 8.04 -13.17
C THR A 231 -10.26 9.25 -13.11
N ASP A 232 -11.32 9.23 -12.33
CA ASP A 232 -12.31 10.32 -12.28
C ASP A 232 -12.38 10.99 -10.91
#